data_52b250a41ea4ec328545112e3eafa12e
#
_entry.id   52b250a41ea4ec328545112e3eafa12e
#
_cell.length_a   1.000
_cell.length_b   1.000
_cell.length_c   1.000
_cell.angle_alpha   90.00
_cell.angle_beta   90.00
_cell.angle_gamma   90.00
#
_symmetry.space_group_name_H-M   'P 1'
#
loop_
_entity.id
_entity.type
_entity.pdbx_description
1 polymer ?
#
loop_
_entity_poly.entity_id
_entity_poly.type
_entity_poly.pdbx_seq_one_letter_code
_entity_poly.pdbx_strand_id
1 'polypeptide(L)'
;HTAYRRQRQMCIRDRLIGVAFWLLGSDFFTFMIWWEILWILGLVFMPITAQIFKGFDDNGWMNSKVIAIVICGYGVWILTSIKVVHFTTLSSVVITTLCGGSSIAYGIYGKQRKVFPWKHMELVYWEEVIFFVVFLLWTYMAGFHPAAHGTEKYMDFGFMKSMMRSTTLPSEDMWYAGKAFNYYYGGQYFAVFLTKLTGTKVEITYNLMRTMIAAFAFVLPFSLVRQMLKDKLGKRGRAWITDFGGILAGLSVSMSGNLHYIIYGKIFTLLGIREDYWFPSTTRFIGFDPPVTGDETIHEFPSYSFVLGDLHAHVINVFFVLAVLGILYAWIKRNSGKSWKQKEIFLLGLFLGIFLFSNTWDFMIYYVVICGTLFFGNLKRYLNSTDMKPSDMRTGIKWSVVQWIELLLTAVLISLPFHLQFKSVMVQGIGIVKIHTAFYQFCVLWAFPLLICGLFVVSTLIKNRNFTNKKTRNLFYKINVSDLYGVVLSLCAMGLILIPEIVYVRDIYEKTAPRANTMFKLTYQAYILFAPVSYTHLTLPTICSV
;
A
#
# COMPACT_ATOMS: atom_id res chain seq x y z
N HIS A 1 -7.88 -19.02 -33.30
CA HIS A 1 -8.26 -18.23 -32.11
C HIS A 1 -7.06 -17.52 -31.43
N THR A 2 -5.89 -18.14 -31.26
CA THR A 2 -4.70 -17.55 -30.59
C THR A 2 -4.04 -16.45 -31.40
N ALA A 3 -3.92 -16.57 -32.71
CA ALA A 3 -3.31 -15.53 -33.58
C ALA A 3 -4.18 -14.26 -33.62
N TYR A 4 -5.49 -14.39 -33.77
CA TYR A 4 -6.45 -13.28 -33.76
C TYR A 4 -6.44 -12.54 -32.40
N ARG A 5 -6.33 -13.26 -31.30
CA ARG A 5 -6.24 -12.69 -29.96
C ARG A 5 -4.95 -11.89 -29.77
N ARG A 6 -3.81 -12.42 -30.22
CA ARG A 6 -2.52 -11.71 -30.20
C ARG A 6 -2.55 -10.44 -31.05
N GLN A 7 -3.13 -10.51 -32.24
CA GLN A 7 -3.29 -9.34 -33.11
C GLN A 7 -4.14 -8.26 -32.44
N ARG A 8 -5.26 -8.63 -31.80
CA ARG A 8 -6.11 -7.69 -31.05
C ARG A 8 -5.36 -7.03 -29.89
N GLN A 9 -4.56 -7.80 -29.15
CA GLN A 9 -3.74 -7.26 -28.04
C GLN A 9 -2.69 -6.27 -28.54
N MET A 10 -2.02 -6.55 -29.68
CA MET A 10 -1.10 -5.61 -30.29
C MET A 10 -1.80 -4.32 -30.72
N CYS A 11 -2.96 -4.41 -31.38
CA CYS A 11 -3.75 -3.23 -31.77
C CYS A 11 -4.19 -2.38 -30.57
N ILE A 12 -4.56 -2.99 -29.45
CA ILE A 12 -4.91 -2.25 -28.21
C ILE A 12 -3.68 -1.50 -27.69
N ARG A 13 -2.54 -2.17 -27.57
CA ARG A 13 -1.28 -1.55 -27.11
C ARG A 13 -0.89 -0.37 -27.99
N ASP A 14 -0.87 -0.55 -29.30
CA ASP A 14 -0.44 0.48 -30.23
C ASP A 14 -1.37 1.70 -30.22
N ARG A 15 -2.68 1.48 -30.06
CA ARG A 15 -3.66 2.56 -29.85
C ARG A 15 -3.43 3.30 -28.54
N LEU A 16 -3.17 2.58 -27.44
CA LEU A 16 -2.89 3.20 -26.14
C LEU A 16 -1.61 4.04 -26.17
N ILE A 17 -0.56 3.58 -26.83
CA ILE A 17 0.67 4.34 -27.04
C ILE A 17 0.39 5.59 -27.88
N GLY A 18 -0.40 5.48 -28.94
CA GLY A 18 -0.81 6.62 -29.77
C GLY A 18 -1.64 7.64 -28.97
N VAL A 19 -2.56 7.20 -28.12
CA VAL A 19 -3.33 8.08 -27.24
C VAL A 19 -2.41 8.76 -26.22
N ALA A 20 -1.46 8.04 -25.64
CA ALA A 20 -0.50 8.61 -24.70
C ALA A 20 0.37 9.69 -25.38
N PHE A 21 0.84 9.44 -26.60
CA PHE A 21 1.59 10.42 -27.38
C PHE A 21 0.77 11.69 -27.63
N TRP A 22 -0.49 11.52 -28.01
CA TRP A 22 -1.39 12.66 -28.29
C TRP A 22 -1.71 13.47 -27.02
N LEU A 23 -1.96 12.79 -25.87
CA LEU A 23 -2.33 13.45 -24.63
C LEU A 23 -1.16 14.15 -23.94
N LEU A 24 0.03 13.56 -23.96
CA LEU A 24 1.18 14.03 -23.17
C LEU A 24 2.16 14.93 -23.97
N GLY A 25 2.08 14.93 -25.30
CA GLY A 25 2.94 15.76 -26.15
C GLY A 25 4.43 15.55 -25.85
N SER A 26 5.14 16.61 -25.43
CA SER A 26 6.57 16.58 -25.12
C SER A 26 6.94 15.67 -23.95
N ASP A 27 6.02 15.43 -23.01
CA ASP A 27 6.28 14.62 -21.82
C ASP A 27 6.13 13.11 -22.07
N PHE A 28 5.62 12.73 -23.25
CA PHE A 28 5.40 11.34 -23.66
C PHE A 28 6.64 10.46 -23.47
N PHE A 29 7.81 10.91 -23.93
CA PHE A 29 9.02 10.10 -23.85
C PHE A 29 9.46 9.85 -22.40
N THR A 30 9.34 10.85 -21.52
CA THR A 30 9.67 10.69 -20.11
C THR A 30 8.69 9.73 -19.41
N PHE A 31 7.41 9.84 -19.74
CA PHE A 31 6.39 8.90 -19.26
C PHE A 31 6.68 7.46 -19.70
N MET A 32 7.01 7.26 -20.99
CA MET A 32 7.32 5.92 -21.53
C MET A 32 8.58 5.32 -20.89
N ILE A 33 9.65 6.11 -20.70
CA ILE A 33 10.88 5.65 -20.02
C ILE A 33 10.54 5.14 -18.61
N TRP A 34 9.70 5.85 -17.86
CA TRP A 34 9.29 5.40 -16.53
C TRP A 34 8.47 4.11 -16.58
N TRP A 35 7.52 4.01 -17.49
CA TRP A 35 6.73 2.79 -17.65
C TRP A 35 7.60 1.60 -18.09
N GLU A 36 8.51 1.78 -19.05
CA GLU A 36 9.41 0.73 -19.53
C GLU A 36 10.39 0.24 -18.46
N ILE A 37 10.98 1.15 -17.69
CA ILE A 37 11.86 0.78 -16.58
C ILE A 37 11.09 -0.04 -15.53
N LEU A 38 9.88 0.35 -15.18
CA LEU A 38 9.04 -0.42 -14.26
C LEU A 38 8.70 -1.80 -14.83
N TRP A 39 8.45 -1.89 -16.13
CA TRP A 39 8.19 -3.16 -16.81
C TRP A 39 9.42 -4.07 -16.79
N ILE A 40 10.61 -3.55 -17.10
CA ILE A 40 11.88 -4.27 -17.05
C ILE A 40 12.18 -4.74 -15.64
N LEU A 41 12.05 -3.87 -14.65
CA LEU A 41 12.23 -4.21 -13.23
C LEU A 41 11.29 -5.34 -12.82
N GLY A 42 10.02 -5.27 -13.22
CA GLY A 42 9.05 -6.34 -12.98
C GLY A 42 9.51 -7.68 -13.56
N LEU A 43 9.92 -7.72 -14.83
CA LEU A 43 10.41 -8.93 -15.49
C LEU A 43 11.63 -9.53 -14.79
N VAL A 44 12.61 -8.71 -14.48
CA VAL A 44 13.89 -9.12 -13.90
C VAL A 44 13.72 -9.67 -12.49
N PHE A 45 12.73 -9.18 -11.73
CA PHE A 45 12.47 -9.62 -10.35
C PHE A 45 11.39 -10.71 -10.22
N MET A 46 10.78 -11.17 -11.32
CA MET A 46 9.86 -12.31 -11.30
C MET A 46 10.43 -13.58 -10.66
N PRO A 47 11.72 -13.95 -10.83
CA PRO A 47 12.27 -15.13 -10.18
C PRO A 47 12.15 -15.11 -8.65
N ILE A 48 12.36 -13.97 -8.02
CA ILE A 48 12.20 -13.80 -6.57
C ILE A 48 10.71 -13.74 -6.22
N THR A 49 9.93 -12.90 -6.91
CA THR A 49 8.53 -12.62 -6.60
C THR A 49 7.64 -13.83 -6.76
N ALA A 50 7.81 -14.62 -7.83
CA ALA A 50 7.04 -15.84 -8.05
C ALA A 50 7.20 -16.90 -6.94
N GLN A 51 8.30 -16.85 -6.19
CA GLN A 51 8.48 -17.73 -5.02
C GLN A 51 7.68 -17.24 -3.82
N ILE A 52 7.48 -15.94 -3.68
CA ILE A 52 6.69 -15.32 -2.62
C ILE A 52 5.21 -15.51 -2.94
N PHE A 53 4.79 -15.16 -4.15
CA PHE A 53 3.41 -15.19 -4.62
C PHE A 53 3.00 -16.53 -5.25
N LYS A 54 3.64 -17.62 -4.84
CA LYS A 54 3.30 -18.96 -5.33
C LYS A 54 1.83 -19.30 -5.01
N GLY A 55 1.05 -19.48 -6.08
CA GLY A 55 -0.38 -19.76 -5.97
C GLY A 55 -1.28 -18.56 -6.26
N PHE A 56 -0.71 -17.39 -6.56
CA PHE A 56 -1.40 -16.32 -7.29
C PHE A 56 -1.42 -16.64 -8.78
N ASP A 57 -2.47 -16.21 -9.49
CA ASP A 57 -2.59 -16.45 -10.92
C ASP A 57 -1.53 -15.70 -11.74
N ASP A 58 -1.20 -14.48 -11.32
CA ASP A 58 -0.20 -13.61 -11.91
C ASP A 58 1.23 -13.84 -11.38
N ASN A 59 1.41 -14.78 -10.42
CA ASN A 59 2.66 -14.99 -9.67
C ASN A 59 3.21 -13.69 -9.04
N GLY A 60 2.34 -12.70 -8.75
CA GLY A 60 2.70 -11.42 -8.17
C GLY A 60 3.33 -10.43 -9.17
N TRP A 61 2.89 -10.45 -10.43
CA TRP A 61 3.42 -9.59 -11.49
C TRP A 61 3.51 -8.11 -11.09
N MET A 62 2.43 -7.52 -10.59
CA MET A 62 2.46 -6.11 -10.18
C MET A 62 3.32 -5.88 -8.92
N ASN A 63 3.32 -6.82 -8.00
CA ASN A 63 4.19 -6.78 -6.83
C ASN A 63 5.68 -6.88 -7.18
N SER A 64 6.05 -7.52 -8.31
CA SER A 64 7.44 -7.65 -8.74
C SER A 64 8.09 -6.30 -9.01
N LYS A 65 7.35 -5.35 -9.54
CA LYS A 65 7.81 -3.97 -9.78
C LYS A 65 8.13 -3.26 -8.47
N VAL A 66 7.25 -3.37 -7.48
CA VAL A 66 7.44 -2.74 -6.16
C VAL A 66 8.59 -3.39 -5.40
N ILE A 67 8.68 -4.72 -5.40
CA ILE A 67 9.77 -5.47 -4.77
C ILE A 67 11.12 -5.11 -5.42
N ALA A 68 11.15 -4.93 -6.75
CA ALA A 68 12.34 -4.48 -7.45
C ALA A 68 12.77 -3.07 -7.02
N ILE A 69 11.83 -2.11 -6.96
CA ILE A 69 12.10 -0.75 -6.49
C ILE A 69 12.66 -0.80 -5.06
N VAL A 70 12.06 -1.59 -4.18
CA VAL A 70 12.47 -1.71 -2.78
C VAL A 70 13.87 -2.30 -2.66
N ILE A 71 14.15 -3.43 -3.32
CA ILE A 71 15.46 -4.10 -3.22
C ILE A 71 16.57 -3.26 -3.84
N CYS A 72 16.35 -2.74 -5.05
CA CYS A 72 17.34 -1.93 -5.75
C CYS A 72 17.55 -0.58 -5.08
N GLY A 73 16.47 0.11 -4.73
CA GLY A 73 16.53 1.39 -4.05
C GLY A 73 17.18 1.27 -2.67
N TYR A 74 16.82 0.24 -1.89
CA TYR A 74 17.49 0.00 -0.61
C TYR A 74 18.98 -0.33 -0.81
N GLY A 75 19.35 -1.12 -1.81
CA GLY A 75 20.72 -1.42 -2.13
C GLY A 75 21.57 -0.18 -2.43
N VAL A 76 21.03 0.76 -3.20
CA VAL A 76 21.66 2.06 -3.46
C VAL A 76 21.71 2.90 -2.18
N TRP A 77 20.62 2.97 -1.43
CA TRP A 77 20.52 3.77 -0.20
C TRP A 77 21.53 3.33 0.86
N ILE A 78 21.63 2.03 1.14
CA ILE A 78 22.53 1.52 2.19
C ILE A 78 23.99 1.78 1.83
N LEU A 79 24.42 1.47 0.60
CA LEU A 79 25.80 1.65 0.17
C LEU A 79 26.22 3.12 0.12
N THR A 80 25.27 4.00 -0.19
CA THR A 80 25.51 5.46 -0.19
C THR A 80 25.53 6.03 1.23
N SER A 81 24.62 5.58 2.10
CA SER A 81 24.53 6.04 3.49
C SER A 81 25.74 5.64 4.32
N ILE A 82 26.33 4.48 4.07
CA ILE A 82 27.58 4.03 4.70
C ILE A 82 28.83 4.51 3.93
N LYS A 83 28.64 5.37 2.89
CA LYS A 83 29.71 6.03 2.12
C LYS A 83 30.63 5.08 1.34
N VAL A 84 30.16 3.87 0.98
CA VAL A 84 30.91 2.94 0.11
C VAL A 84 30.88 3.38 -1.34
N VAL A 85 29.75 3.97 -1.78
CA VAL A 85 29.59 4.53 -3.13
C VAL A 85 28.98 5.91 -3.08
N HIS A 86 29.20 6.72 -4.12
CA HIS A 86 28.52 8.01 -4.28
C HIS A 86 27.11 7.83 -4.84
N PHE A 87 26.16 8.66 -4.43
CA PHE A 87 24.80 8.69 -4.92
C PHE A 87 24.71 9.35 -6.32
N THR A 88 25.02 8.59 -7.34
CA THR A 88 25.05 9.04 -8.73
C THR A 88 24.12 8.20 -9.62
N THR A 89 23.85 8.65 -10.83
CA THR A 89 23.15 7.87 -11.85
C THR A 89 23.88 6.55 -12.13
N LEU A 90 25.21 6.59 -12.27
CA LEU A 90 26.02 5.41 -12.54
C LEU A 90 25.88 4.37 -11.43
N SER A 91 26.06 4.76 -10.16
CA SER A 91 25.91 3.83 -9.03
C SER A 91 24.49 3.26 -8.94
N SER A 92 23.46 4.08 -9.20
CA SER A 92 22.07 3.63 -9.24
C SER A 92 21.84 2.56 -10.32
N VAL A 93 22.37 2.76 -11.53
CA VAL A 93 22.27 1.80 -12.63
C VAL A 93 23.06 0.52 -12.33
N VAL A 94 24.32 0.65 -11.88
CA VAL A 94 25.20 -0.51 -11.61
C VAL A 94 24.59 -1.38 -10.51
N ILE A 95 24.18 -0.80 -9.38
CA ILE A 95 23.62 -1.56 -8.26
C ILE A 95 22.30 -2.21 -8.67
N THR A 96 21.43 -1.49 -9.39
CA THR A 96 20.18 -2.06 -9.92
C THR A 96 20.46 -3.24 -10.85
N THR A 97 21.45 -3.13 -11.72
CA THR A 97 21.88 -4.22 -12.62
C THR A 97 22.41 -5.43 -11.83
N LEU A 98 23.21 -5.21 -10.80
CA LEU A 98 23.71 -6.28 -9.93
C LEU A 98 22.58 -6.99 -9.17
N CYS A 99 21.63 -6.23 -8.60
CA CYS A 99 20.45 -6.78 -7.94
C CYS A 99 19.60 -7.60 -8.91
N GLY A 100 19.36 -7.06 -10.11
CA GLY A 100 18.63 -7.73 -11.17
C GLY A 100 19.33 -9.01 -11.66
N GLY A 101 20.63 -8.94 -11.90
CA GLY A 101 21.46 -10.09 -12.24
C GLY A 101 21.40 -11.19 -11.18
N SER A 102 21.42 -10.80 -9.90
CA SER A 102 21.28 -11.72 -8.77
C SER A 102 19.90 -12.40 -8.74
N SER A 103 18.84 -11.67 -9.08
CA SER A 103 17.48 -12.24 -9.21
C SER A 103 17.40 -13.26 -10.34
N ILE A 104 17.97 -12.95 -11.51
CA ILE A 104 18.01 -13.87 -12.65
C ILE A 104 18.84 -15.11 -12.31
N ALA A 105 20.03 -14.92 -11.74
CA ALA A 105 20.91 -16.01 -11.30
C ALA A 105 20.18 -16.93 -10.30
N TYR A 106 19.47 -16.34 -9.33
CA TYR A 106 18.64 -17.10 -8.39
C TYR A 106 17.56 -17.95 -9.10
N GLY A 107 16.95 -17.43 -10.17
CA GLY A 107 16.00 -18.19 -11.00
C GLY A 107 16.65 -19.36 -11.73
N ILE A 108 17.80 -19.14 -12.34
CA ILE A 108 18.55 -20.14 -13.13
C ILE A 108 19.11 -21.25 -12.21
N TYR A 109 19.90 -20.90 -11.21
CA TYR A 109 20.53 -21.86 -10.29
C TYR A 109 19.52 -22.58 -9.42
N GLY A 110 18.42 -21.91 -9.04
CA GLY A 110 17.31 -22.51 -8.33
C GLY A 110 16.45 -23.46 -9.18
N LYS A 111 16.79 -23.66 -10.48
CA LYS A 111 16.03 -24.50 -11.44
C LYS A 111 14.52 -24.21 -11.42
N GLN A 112 14.17 -22.94 -11.36
CA GLN A 112 12.77 -22.52 -11.24
C GLN A 112 12.04 -22.68 -12.58
N ARG A 113 11.15 -23.68 -12.66
CA ARG A 113 10.41 -23.98 -13.90
C ARG A 113 9.15 -23.14 -14.10
N LYS A 114 8.67 -22.44 -13.06
CA LYS A 114 7.37 -21.73 -13.05
C LYS A 114 7.51 -20.28 -12.60
N VAL A 115 8.47 -19.57 -13.16
CA VAL A 115 8.68 -18.15 -12.86
C VAL A 115 7.54 -17.33 -13.44
N PHE A 116 7.28 -17.51 -14.73
CA PHE A 116 6.21 -16.78 -15.41
C PHE A 116 4.89 -17.54 -15.38
N PRO A 117 3.76 -16.84 -15.24
CA PRO A 117 2.42 -17.45 -15.21
C PRO A 117 1.90 -17.73 -16.63
N TRP A 118 2.59 -18.57 -17.39
CA TRP A 118 2.28 -18.85 -18.81
C TRP A 118 0.81 -19.17 -19.07
N LYS A 119 0.15 -19.82 -18.11
CA LYS A 119 -1.29 -20.16 -18.22
C LYS A 119 -2.20 -18.94 -18.06
N HIS A 120 -1.70 -17.88 -17.44
CA HIS A 120 -2.45 -16.67 -17.08
C HIS A 120 -1.82 -15.40 -17.67
N MET A 121 -1.07 -15.52 -18.78
CA MET A 121 -0.46 -14.36 -19.44
C MET A 121 -1.47 -13.31 -19.90
N GLU A 122 -2.72 -13.71 -20.12
CA GLU A 122 -3.80 -12.78 -20.40
C GLU A 122 -4.11 -11.89 -19.21
N LEU A 123 -4.08 -12.43 -18.00
CA LEU A 123 -4.23 -11.63 -16.78
C LEU A 123 -3.10 -10.63 -16.63
N VAL A 124 -1.85 -11.08 -16.79
CA VAL A 124 -0.66 -10.21 -16.75
C VAL A 124 -0.76 -9.08 -17.78
N TYR A 125 -1.23 -9.39 -18.98
CA TYR A 125 -1.47 -8.39 -20.03
C TYR A 125 -2.51 -7.35 -19.58
N TRP A 126 -3.65 -7.79 -19.04
CA TRP A 126 -4.70 -6.86 -18.60
C TRP A 126 -4.29 -6.06 -17.34
N GLU A 127 -3.54 -6.63 -16.43
CA GLU A 127 -2.96 -5.88 -15.30
C GLU A 127 -2.02 -4.78 -15.79
N GLU A 128 -1.20 -5.08 -16.81
CA GLU A 128 -0.31 -4.10 -17.40
C GLU A 128 -1.08 -2.99 -18.16
N VAL A 129 -2.13 -3.36 -18.90
CA VAL A 129 -3.02 -2.40 -19.57
C VAL A 129 -3.71 -1.50 -18.53
N ILE A 130 -4.25 -2.06 -17.46
CA ILE A 130 -4.88 -1.29 -16.37
C ILE A 130 -3.86 -0.34 -15.76
N PHE A 131 -2.66 -0.83 -15.42
CA PHE A 131 -1.59 0.00 -14.86
C PHE A 131 -1.25 1.17 -15.81
N PHE A 132 -1.02 0.89 -17.09
CA PHE A 132 -0.71 1.91 -18.09
C PHE A 132 -1.82 2.95 -18.21
N VAL A 133 -3.07 2.51 -18.33
CA VAL A 133 -4.24 3.40 -18.49
C VAL A 133 -4.42 4.30 -17.27
N VAL A 134 -4.33 3.73 -16.06
CA VAL A 134 -4.49 4.51 -14.83
C VAL A 134 -3.31 5.46 -14.62
N PHE A 135 -2.09 5.01 -14.93
CA PHE A 135 -0.89 5.86 -14.90
C PHE A 135 -1.01 7.03 -15.88
N LEU A 136 -1.44 6.76 -17.13
CA LEU A 136 -1.69 7.79 -18.14
C LEU A 136 -2.78 8.77 -17.70
N LEU A 137 -3.91 8.25 -17.19
CA LEU A 137 -5.03 9.08 -16.72
C LEU A 137 -4.58 10.07 -15.64
N TRP A 138 -3.93 9.57 -14.58
CA TRP A 138 -3.44 10.41 -13.50
C TRP A 138 -2.34 11.37 -13.96
N THR A 139 -1.46 10.95 -14.89
CA THR A 139 -0.43 11.82 -15.46
C THR A 139 -1.03 12.96 -16.28
N TYR A 140 -2.05 12.66 -17.09
CA TYR A 140 -2.79 13.67 -17.84
C TYR A 140 -3.51 14.66 -16.90
N MET A 141 -4.20 14.15 -15.85
CA MET A 141 -4.83 14.99 -14.84
C MET A 141 -3.82 15.87 -14.10
N ALA A 142 -2.66 15.33 -13.76
CA ALA A 142 -1.58 16.09 -13.12
C ALA A 142 -1.06 17.25 -14.01
N GLY A 143 -1.15 17.10 -15.32
CA GLY A 143 -0.76 18.12 -16.29
C GLY A 143 -1.58 19.41 -16.22
N PHE A 144 -2.79 19.39 -15.64
CA PHE A 144 -3.59 20.61 -15.42
C PHE A 144 -3.07 21.48 -14.26
N HIS A 145 -2.36 20.88 -13.29
CA HIS A 145 -1.75 21.55 -12.15
C HIS A 145 -0.36 20.97 -11.86
N PRO A 146 0.62 21.19 -12.77
CA PRO A 146 1.92 20.53 -12.68
C PRO A 146 2.87 21.15 -11.67
N ALA A 147 2.60 22.39 -11.23
CA ALA A 147 3.52 23.13 -10.36
C ALA A 147 3.60 22.52 -8.96
N ALA A 148 4.82 22.35 -8.46
CA ALA A 148 5.10 21.99 -7.07
C ALA A 148 4.94 23.22 -6.18
N HIS A 149 3.73 23.78 -6.11
CA HIS A 149 3.37 25.01 -5.40
C HIS A 149 2.24 24.78 -4.40
N GLY A 150 2.30 25.45 -3.26
CA GLY A 150 1.33 25.36 -2.17
C GLY A 150 1.53 24.12 -1.27
N THR A 151 0.89 24.12 -0.10
CA THR A 151 1.03 23.09 0.94
C THR A 151 2.50 22.74 1.24
N GLU A 152 2.82 21.47 1.47
CA GLU A 152 4.18 20.98 1.75
C GLU A 152 4.99 20.66 0.48
N LYS A 153 4.46 20.93 -0.71
CA LYS A 153 5.12 20.59 -2.00
C LYS A 153 6.50 21.22 -2.16
N TYR A 154 6.71 22.42 -1.62
CA TYR A 154 8.02 23.07 -1.64
C TYR A 154 9.07 22.25 -0.89
N MET A 155 8.70 21.70 0.26
CA MET A 155 9.57 20.85 1.06
C MET A 155 9.91 19.56 0.31
N ASP A 156 8.92 18.84 -0.16
CA ASP A 156 9.10 17.57 -0.84
C ASP A 156 9.92 17.72 -2.13
N PHE A 157 9.60 18.71 -2.93
CA PHE A 157 10.35 19.04 -4.15
C PHE A 157 11.78 19.51 -3.84
N GLY A 158 11.95 20.32 -2.79
CA GLY A 158 13.26 20.78 -2.33
C GLY A 158 14.14 19.63 -1.85
N PHE A 159 13.60 18.66 -1.11
CA PHE A 159 14.31 17.44 -0.73
C PHE A 159 14.78 16.65 -1.96
N MET A 160 13.91 16.47 -2.95
CA MET A 160 14.29 15.81 -4.20
C MET A 160 15.41 16.56 -4.92
N LYS A 161 15.32 17.88 -5.03
CA LYS A 161 16.37 18.72 -5.65
C LYS A 161 17.70 18.67 -4.90
N SER A 162 17.68 18.70 -3.57
CA SER A 162 18.89 18.58 -2.76
C SER A 162 19.54 17.20 -2.96
N MET A 163 18.76 16.10 -2.89
CA MET A 163 19.27 14.74 -3.12
C MET A 163 19.78 14.52 -4.55
N MET A 164 19.20 15.18 -5.56
CA MET A 164 19.73 15.10 -6.93
C MET A 164 21.13 15.69 -7.08
N ARG A 165 21.43 16.77 -6.36
CA ARG A 165 22.76 17.43 -6.36
C ARG A 165 23.76 16.71 -5.44
N SER A 166 23.27 16.02 -4.42
CA SER A 166 24.13 15.36 -3.43
C SER A 166 24.77 14.08 -3.99
N THR A 167 25.99 13.83 -3.57
CA THR A 167 26.71 12.58 -3.80
C THR A 167 26.69 11.66 -2.57
N THR A 168 26.13 12.11 -1.45
CA THR A 168 26.03 11.36 -0.19
C THR A 168 24.62 11.43 0.37
N LEU A 169 24.25 10.49 1.25
CA LEU A 169 22.98 10.46 1.98
C LEU A 169 23.25 10.39 3.49
N PRO A 170 22.46 11.11 4.31
CA PRO A 170 21.47 12.12 3.92
C PRO A 170 22.12 13.31 3.24
N SER A 171 21.39 13.99 2.35
CA SER A 171 21.88 15.18 1.66
C SER A 171 21.82 16.42 2.56
N GLU A 172 22.44 17.52 2.12
CA GLU A 172 22.39 18.79 2.84
C GLU A 172 20.97 19.35 2.90
N ASP A 173 20.64 19.93 4.05
CA ASP A 173 19.38 20.60 4.28
C ASP A 173 19.33 21.91 3.47
N MET A 174 18.23 22.14 2.77
CA MET A 174 18.08 23.32 1.90
C MET A 174 17.78 24.62 2.67
N TRP A 175 17.34 24.50 3.92
CA TRP A 175 17.07 25.66 4.80
C TRP A 175 18.14 25.88 5.88
N TYR A 176 18.95 24.85 6.17
CA TYR A 176 19.98 24.91 7.18
C TYR A 176 21.35 24.53 6.60
N ALA A 177 21.99 25.50 5.96
CA ALA A 177 23.26 25.32 5.25
C ALA A 177 24.34 24.63 6.10
N GLY A 178 25.07 23.70 5.49
CA GLY A 178 26.14 22.91 6.11
C GLY A 178 25.67 21.85 7.09
N LYS A 179 24.36 21.57 7.15
CA LYS A 179 23.80 20.45 7.93
C LYS A 179 23.08 19.47 7.02
N ALA A 180 23.06 18.22 7.43
CA ALA A 180 22.29 17.17 6.75
C ALA A 180 20.82 17.22 7.18
N PHE A 181 19.92 16.69 6.34
CA PHE A 181 18.51 16.53 6.69
C PHE A 181 18.33 15.85 8.04
N ASN A 182 17.53 16.47 8.91
CA ASN A 182 17.02 15.85 10.13
C ASN A 182 15.51 15.58 10.01
N TYR A 183 15.13 14.88 8.98
CA TYR A 183 13.76 14.51 8.67
C TYR A 183 13.71 13.11 8.03
N TYR A 184 12.56 12.45 8.02
CA TYR A 184 12.39 11.19 7.30
C TYR A 184 12.23 11.49 5.79
N TYR A 185 13.28 11.25 5.06
CA TYR A 185 13.41 11.55 3.62
C TYR A 185 13.29 10.33 2.70
N GLY A 186 13.06 9.14 3.28
CA GLY A 186 13.09 7.87 2.53
C GLY A 186 12.08 7.80 1.38
N GLY A 187 10.92 8.41 1.55
CA GLY A 187 9.93 8.47 0.47
C GLY A 187 10.45 9.23 -0.74
N GLN A 188 10.85 10.48 -0.54
CA GLN A 188 11.41 11.34 -1.60
C GLN A 188 12.71 10.76 -2.16
N TYR A 189 13.48 10.02 -1.35
CA TYR A 189 14.64 9.27 -1.82
C TYR A 189 14.28 8.26 -2.92
N PHE A 190 13.21 7.47 -2.75
CA PHE A 190 12.80 6.51 -3.79
C PHE A 190 12.39 7.21 -5.08
N ALA A 191 11.77 8.39 -5.01
CA ALA A 191 11.49 9.21 -6.18
C ALA A 191 12.78 9.67 -6.88
N VAL A 192 13.78 10.12 -6.12
CA VAL A 192 15.10 10.53 -6.65
C VAL A 192 15.87 9.33 -7.20
N PHE A 193 15.81 8.17 -6.55
CA PHE A 193 16.41 6.94 -7.05
C PHE A 193 15.89 6.60 -8.44
N LEU A 194 14.56 6.59 -8.64
CA LEU A 194 13.95 6.35 -9.94
C LEU A 194 14.32 7.45 -10.95
N THR A 195 14.37 8.71 -10.52
CA THR A 195 14.79 9.83 -11.36
C THR A 195 16.23 9.67 -11.86
N LYS A 196 17.16 9.28 -10.98
CA LYS A 196 18.57 8.97 -11.35
C LYS A 196 18.65 7.73 -12.25
N LEU A 197 17.90 6.67 -11.93
CA LEU A 197 17.89 5.43 -12.70
C LEU A 197 17.40 5.64 -14.14
N THR A 198 16.42 6.51 -14.33
CA THR A 198 15.84 6.84 -15.65
C THR A 198 16.56 7.98 -16.37
N GLY A 199 17.48 8.67 -15.70
CA GLY A 199 18.17 9.85 -16.27
C GLY A 199 17.25 11.05 -16.55
N THR A 200 16.09 11.12 -15.86
CA THR A 200 15.06 12.15 -16.05
C THR A 200 15.24 13.35 -15.10
N LYS A 201 14.35 14.35 -15.21
CA LYS A 201 14.43 15.59 -14.43
C LYS A 201 13.39 15.62 -13.32
N VAL A 202 13.77 16.14 -12.14
CA VAL A 202 12.90 16.24 -10.95
C VAL A 202 11.62 17.01 -11.24
N GLU A 203 11.68 18.06 -12.07
CA GLU A 203 10.55 18.88 -12.46
C GLU A 203 9.39 18.08 -13.07
N ILE A 204 9.72 17.00 -13.77
CA ILE A 204 8.72 16.09 -14.35
C ILE A 204 8.46 14.92 -13.41
N THR A 205 9.53 14.37 -12.81
CA THR A 205 9.43 13.12 -12.05
C THR A 205 8.76 13.29 -10.69
N TYR A 206 8.70 14.50 -10.12
CA TYR A 206 7.84 14.81 -8.99
C TYR A 206 6.38 14.41 -9.29
N ASN A 207 5.85 14.82 -10.43
CA ASN A 207 4.50 14.47 -10.87
C ASN A 207 4.39 13.00 -11.29
N LEU A 208 5.37 12.45 -12.02
CA LEU A 208 5.33 11.05 -12.42
C LEU A 208 5.38 10.08 -11.24
N MET A 209 6.12 10.43 -10.16
CA MET A 209 6.14 9.59 -8.96
C MET A 209 4.75 9.50 -8.32
N ARG A 210 4.05 10.63 -8.11
CA ARG A 210 2.70 10.61 -7.51
C ARG A 210 1.67 9.89 -8.37
N THR A 211 1.74 10.05 -9.71
CA THR A 211 0.79 9.41 -10.62
C THR A 211 1.08 7.92 -10.81
N MET A 212 2.33 7.51 -10.73
CA MET A 212 2.75 6.11 -10.61
C MET A 212 2.19 5.46 -9.34
N ILE A 213 2.28 6.16 -8.20
CA ILE A 213 1.72 5.67 -6.93
C ILE A 213 0.21 5.49 -7.05
N ALA A 214 -0.50 6.44 -7.68
CA ALA A 214 -1.94 6.33 -7.91
C ALA A 214 -2.31 5.16 -8.83
N ALA A 215 -1.46 4.81 -9.80
CA ALA A 215 -1.62 3.63 -10.64
C ALA A 215 -1.40 2.32 -9.85
N PHE A 216 -0.38 2.26 -9.00
CA PHE A 216 -0.19 1.13 -8.09
C PHE A 216 -1.32 1.04 -7.05
N ALA A 217 -1.86 2.17 -6.58
CA ALA A 217 -3.02 2.21 -5.69
C ALA A 217 -4.29 1.65 -6.33
N PHE A 218 -4.33 1.52 -7.67
CA PHE A 218 -5.38 0.79 -8.37
C PHE A 218 -5.03 -0.69 -8.55
N VAL A 219 -3.89 -0.98 -9.14
CA VAL A 219 -3.60 -2.33 -9.65
C VAL A 219 -3.19 -3.32 -8.55
N LEU A 220 -2.58 -2.88 -7.45
CA LEU A 220 -2.22 -3.78 -6.35
C LEU A 220 -3.47 -4.27 -5.58
N PRO A 221 -4.46 -3.42 -5.21
CA PRO A 221 -5.74 -3.89 -4.68
C PRO A 221 -6.51 -4.75 -5.69
N PHE A 222 -6.47 -4.41 -6.98
CA PHE A 222 -7.08 -5.22 -8.03
C PHE A 222 -6.56 -6.66 -8.00
N SER A 223 -5.24 -6.86 -8.07
CA SER A 223 -4.61 -8.18 -8.07
C SER A 223 -4.91 -8.94 -6.76
N LEU A 224 -4.79 -8.27 -5.60
CA LEU A 224 -5.05 -8.86 -4.28
C LEU A 224 -6.49 -9.35 -4.15
N VAL A 225 -7.48 -8.48 -4.39
CA VAL A 225 -8.91 -8.79 -4.20
C VAL A 225 -9.38 -9.81 -5.22
N ARG A 226 -8.93 -9.72 -6.47
CA ARG A 226 -9.18 -10.73 -7.49
C ARG A 226 -8.73 -12.12 -7.01
N GLN A 227 -7.52 -12.21 -6.44
CA GLN A 227 -7.00 -13.47 -5.93
C GLN A 227 -7.77 -13.96 -4.69
N MET A 228 -8.12 -13.05 -3.77
CA MET A 228 -8.93 -13.37 -2.58
C MET A 228 -10.30 -13.92 -2.96
N LEU A 229 -10.98 -13.30 -3.91
CA LEU A 229 -12.26 -13.75 -4.45
C LEU A 229 -12.14 -15.12 -5.12
N LYS A 230 -11.13 -15.33 -5.93
CA LYS A 230 -10.87 -16.62 -6.57
C LYS A 230 -10.69 -17.74 -5.55
N ASP A 231 -9.90 -17.48 -4.50
CA ASP A 231 -9.64 -18.46 -3.44
C ASP A 231 -10.91 -18.76 -2.61
N LYS A 232 -11.79 -17.78 -2.46
CA LYS A 232 -13.06 -17.94 -1.75
C LYS A 232 -14.11 -18.68 -2.56
N LEU A 233 -14.26 -18.34 -3.84
CA LEU A 233 -15.26 -18.92 -4.73
C LEU A 233 -14.85 -20.30 -5.27
N GLY A 234 -13.54 -20.57 -5.35
CA GLY A 234 -13.01 -21.83 -5.88
C GLY A 234 -13.46 -22.07 -7.33
N LYS A 235 -13.83 -23.33 -7.64
CA LYS A 235 -14.26 -23.71 -9.00
C LYS A 235 -15.63 -23.14 -9.42
N ARG A 236 -16.43 -22.63 -8.48
CA ARG A 236 -17.74 -22.02 -8.74
C ARG A 236 -17.64 -20.56 -9.15
N GLY A 237 -16.47 -19.91 -8.93
CA GLY A 237 -16.26 -18.51 -9.26
C GLY A 237 -16.18 -18.28 -10.77
N ARG A 238 -17.07 -17.43 -11.31
CA ARG A 238 -16.95 -16.93 -12.68
C ARG A 238 -15.84 -15.86 -12.73
N ALA A 239 -15.00 -15.88 -13.76
CA ALA A 239 -13.87 -14.96 -13.89
C ALA A 239 -14.30 -13.48 -13.81
N TRP A 240 -15.42 -13.11 -14.42
CA TRP A 240 -15.91 -11.73 -14.41
C TRP A 240 -16.24 -11.20 -13.00
N ILE A 241 -16.64 -12.07 -12.06
CA ILE A 241 -16.92 -11.69 -10.67
C ILE A 241 -15.64 -11.30 -9.96
N THR A 242 -14.59 -12.11 -10.15
CA THR A 242 -13.28 -11.84 -9.56
C THR A 242 -12.64 -10.57 -10.14
N ASP A 243 -12.78 -10.38 -11.44
CA ASP A 243 -12.26 -9.21 -12.15
C ASP A 243 -13.01 -7.93 -11.74
N PHE A 244 -14.35 -8.01 -11.64
CA PHE A 244 -15.18 -6.88 -11.20
C PHE A 244 -14.88 -6.48 -9.75
N GLY A 245 -14.76 -7.44 -8.84
CA GLY A 245 -14.36 -7.15 -7.45
C GLY A 245 -12.97 -6.53 -7.36
N GLY A 246 -12.04 -6.99 -8.19
CA GLY A 246 -10.72 -6.37 -8.31
C GLY A 246 -10.79 -4.92 -8.80
N ILE A 247 -11.58 -4.63 -9.85
CA ILE A 247 -11.78 -3.28 -10.36
C ILE A 247 -12.36 -2.37 -9.28
N LEU A 248 -13.38 -2.82 -8.55
CA LEU A 248 -13.97 -2.03 -7.46
C LEU A 248 -12.96 -1.72 -6.36
N ALA A 249 -12.11 -2.68 -6.01
CA ALA A 249 -11.05 -2.46 -5.02
C ALA A 249 -10.01 -1.44 -5.51
N GLY A 250 -9.60 -1.53 -6.77
CA GLY A 250 -8.71 -0.54 -7.39
C GLY A 250 -9.31 0.87 -7.42
N LEU A 251 -10.57 0.98 -7.87
CA LEU A 251 -11.31 2.25 -7.87
C LEU A 251 -11.40 2.85 -6.45
N SER A 252 -11.64 2.02 -5.43
CA SER A 252 -11.82 2.50 -4.07
C SER A 252 -10.57 3.16 -3.50
N VAL A 253 -9.39 2.61 -3.74
CA VAL A 253 -8.14 3.19 -3.21
C VAL A 253 -7.66 4.35 -4.07
N SER A 254 -7.71 4.21 -5.41
CA SER A 254 -7.12 5.19 -6.32
C SER A 254 -8.03 6.39 -6.63
N MET A 255 -9.36 6.21 -6.59
CA MET A 255 -10.29 7.21 -7.15
C MET A 255 -11.49 7.53 -6.27
N SER A 256 -11.77 6.76 -5.21
CA SER A 256 -12.94 7.00 -4.36
C SER A 256 -12.59 7.78 -3.10
N GLY A 257 -13.63 8.36 -2.45
CA GLY A 257 -13.55 9.08 -1.19
C GLY A 257 -14.56 8.56 -0.15
N ASN A 258 -14.78 9.35 0.89
CA ASN A 258 -15.80 9.11 1.89
C ASN A 258 -17.19 9.61 1.45
N LEU A 259 -18.22 9.40 2.27
CA LEU A 259 -19.59 9.80 1.94
C LEU A 259 -19.86 11.31 2.03
N HIS A 260 -18.91 12.09 2.56
CA HIS A 260 -19.10 13.54 2.77
C HIS A 260 -19.45 14.25 1.45
N TYR A 261 -18.72 13.98 0.36
CA TYR A 261 -19.03 14.57 -0.94
C TYR A 261 -20.42 14.18 -1.46
N ILE A 262 -20.83 12.93 -1.26
CA ILE A 262 -22.13 12.46 -1.71
C ILE A 262 -23.25 13.18 -0.95
N ILE A 263 -23.12 13.30 0.38
CA ILE A 263 -24.14 13.90 1.23
C ILE A 263 -24.13 15.42 1.07
N TYR A 264 -22.99 16.08 1.34
CA TYR A 264 -22.88 17.55 1.40
C TYR A 264 -22.70 18.20 0.03
N GLY A 265 -22.00 17.53 -0.89
CA GLY A 265 -21.68 18.07 -2.21
C GLY A 265 -22.69 17.68 -3.30
N LYS A 266 -23.54 16.65 -3.09
CA LYS A 266 -24.54 16.25 -4.07
C LYS A 266 -25.95 16.33 -3.51
N ILE A 267 -26.27 15.61 -2.43
CA ILE A 267 -27.64 15.54 -1.90
C ILE A 267 -28.07 16.90 -1.37
N PHE A 268 -27.27 17.57 -0.55
CA PHE A 268 -27.59 18.87 0.01
C PHE A 268 -27.68 19.97 -1.06
N THR A 269 -26.85 19.92 -2.09
CA THR A 269 -26.95 20.84 -3.23
C THR A 269 -28.24 20.61 -4.02
N LEU A 270 -28.62 19.35 -4.28
CA LEU A 270 -29.87 19.00 -4.95
C LEU A 270 -31.11 19.41 -4.15
N LEU A 271 -31.04 19.41 -2.82
CA LEU A 271 -32.12 19.84 -1.93
C LEU A 271 -32.15 21.36 -1.68
N GLY A 272 -31.22 22.13 -2.27
CA GLY A 272 -31.11 23.58 -2.06
C GLY A 272 -30.65 23.98 -0.65
N ILE A 273 -30.09 23.04 0.13
CA ILE A 273 -29.59 23.28 1.49
C ILE A 273 -28.20 23.95 1.45
N ARG A 274 -27.43 23.68 0.39
CA ARG A 274 -26.08 24.22 0.19
C ARG A 274 -25.91 24.60 -1.28
N GLU A 275 -25.38 25.82 -1.54
CA GLU A 275 -25.15 26.29 -2.90
C GLU A 275 -23.83 25.81 -3.47
N ASP A 276 -22.76 25.90 -2.69
CA ASP A 276 -21.38 25.55 -3.10
C ASP A 276 -20.77 24.44 -2.27
N TYR A 277 -19.88 23.68 -2.89
CA TYR A 277 -19.10 22.63 -2.24
C TYR A 277 -17.59 22.84 -2.42
N TRP A 278 -16.90 23.02 -1.31
CA TRP A 278 -15.45 23.12 -1.30
C TRP A 278 -14.81 21.73 -1.13
N PHE A 279 -14.07 21.28 -2.13
CA PHE A 279 -13.49 19.91 -2.17
C PHE A 279 -12.72 19.52 -0.90
N PRO A 280 -11.84 20.38 -0.29
CA PRO A 280 -11.15 20.05 0.94
C PRO A 280 -12.04 19.76 2.15
N SER A 281 -13.33 20.15 2.14
CA SER A 281 -14.27 19.81 3.22
C SER A 281 -14.44 18.30 3.41
N THR A 282 -14.15 17.48 2.39
CA THR A 282 -14.15 16.01 2.50
C THR A 282 -13.15 15.48 3.52
N THR A 283 -12.11 16.25 3.84
CA THR A 283 -11.00 15.86 4.70
C THR A 283 -10.84 16.73 5.92
N ARG A 284 -11.62 17.82 5.98
CA ARG A 284 -11.67 18.80 7.09
C ARG A 284 -13.12 18.98 7.50
N PHE A 285 -13.65 17.98 8.21
CA PHE A 285 -15.04 17.94 8.62
C PHE A 285 -15.17 17.97 10.16
N ILE A 286 -14.45 17.12 10.86
CA ILE A 286 -14.46 17.05 12.33
C ILE A 286 -13.77 18.31 12.87
N GLY A 287 -14.49 19.08 13.70
CA GLY A 287 -14.01 20.33 14.27
C GLY A 287 -14.08 21.54 13.36
N PHE A 288 -14.46 21.36 12.09
CA PHE A 288 -14.66 22.44 11.12
C PHE A 288 -16.14 22.71 10.80
N ASP A 289 -16.98 21.68 10.80
CA ASP A 289 -18.40 21.82 10.48
C ASP A 289 -19.25 20.92 11.43
N PRO A 290 -19.72 21.46 12.57
CA PRO A 290 -19.52 22.82 13.10
C PRO A 290 -18.11 23.06 13.65
N PRO A 291 -17.65 24.33 13.72
CA PRO A 291 -16.38 24.69 14.31
C PRO A 291 -16.30 24.30 15.79
N VAL A 292 -15.22 23.61 16.18
CA VAL A 292 -14.96 23.23 17.57
C VAL A 292 -13.52 23.60 17.91
N THR A 293 -13.33 24.60 18.74
CA THR A 293 -12.00 25.05 19.15
C THR A 293 -11.23 23.91 19.84
N GLY A 294 -10.03 23.61 19.34
CA GLY A 294 -9.16 22.57 19.88
C GLY A 294 -9.48 21.16 19.42
N ASP A 295 -10.32 20.99 18.38
CA ASP A 295 -10.61 19.69 17.79
C ASP A 295 -10.61 19.71 16.23
N GLU A 296 -9.97 20.67 15.62
CA GLU A 296 -9.79 20.70 14.18
C GLU A 296 -8.91 19.54 13.72
N THR A 297 -9.52 18.53 13.08
CA THR A 297 -8.82 17.31 12.67
C THR A 297 -8.69 17.18 11.17
N ILE A 298 -7.77 16.33 10.75
CA ILE A 298 -7.53 15.99 9.34
C ILE A 298 -7.80 14.49 9.18
N HIS A 299 -8.58 14.12 8.15
CA HIS A 299 -8.91 12.72 7.86
C HIS A 299 -8.83 12.45 6.35
N GLU A 300 -7.63 12.60 5.78
CA GLU A 300 -7.39 12.41 4.35
C GLU A 300 -7.45 10.93 3.94
N PHE A 301 -7.58 10.72 2.63
CA PHE A 301 -7.61 9.42 1.98
C PHE A 301 -6.83 9.48 0.65
N PRO A 302 -6.36 8.34 0.09
CA PRO A 302 -5.39 8.35 -1.01
C PRO A 302 -5.79 9.18 -2.23
N SER A 303 -7.02 9.06 -2.71
CA SER A 303 -7.44 9.81 -3.90
C SER A 303 -7.46 11.32 -3.68
N TYR A 304 -7.73 11.79 -2.46
CA TYR A 304 -7.62 13.20 -2.11
C TYR A 304 -6.19 13.70 -2.28
N SER A 305 -5.22 12.97 -1.73
CA SER A 305 -3.79 13.32 -1.87
C SER A 305 -3.33 13.29 -3.33
N PHE A 306 -3.84 12.36 -4.15
CA PHE A 306 -3.51 12.30 -5.56
C PHE A 306 -4.06 13.51 -6.34
N VAL A 307 -5.27 13.97 -6.02
CA VAL A 307 -5.87 15.19 -6.60
C VAL A 307 -5.13 16.43 -6.13
N LEU A 308 -4.83 16.54 -4.83
CA LEU A 308 -4.04 17.64 -4.25
C LEU A 308 -2.67 17.74 -4.89
N GLY A 309 -2.14 16.61 -5.30
CA GLY A 309 -0.84 16.51 -5.98
C GLY A 309 0.34 16.61 -5.04
N ASP A 310 0.15 16.19 -3.82
CA ASP A 310 1.17 16.16 -2.79
C ASP A 310 2.02 14.88 -2.89
N LEU A 311 3.33 14.99 -2.73
CA LEU A 311 4.27 13.86 -2.72
C LEU A 311 4.85 13.66 -1.32
N HIS A 312 4.00 13.84 -0.31
CA HIS A 312 4.41 13.70 1.08
C HIS A 312 4.65 12.23 1.47
N ALA A 313 5.38 12.01 2.53
CA ALA A 313 5.85 10.69 2.98
C ALA A 313 4.76 9.61 3.04
N HIS A 314 3.57 9.92 3.60
CA HIS A 314 2.45 8.99 3.69
C HIS A 314 1.85 8.64 2.32
N VAL A 315 1.89 9.55 1.35
CA VAL A 315 1.43 9.31 -0.02
C VAL A 315 2.38 8.36 -0.74
N ILE A 316 3.69 8.61 -0.60
CA ILE A 316 4.70 7.75 -1.23
C ILE A 316 4.60 6.32 -0.72
N ASN A 317 4.35 6.13 0.57
CA ASN A 317 4.26 4.78 1.13
C ASN A 317 3.02 3.99 0.68
N VAL A 318 2.01 4.58 0.03
CA VAL A 318 0.78 3.88 -0.38
C VAL A 318 1.08 2.62 -1.18
N PHE A 319 1.95 2.67 -2.17
CA PHE A 319 2.24 1.48 -2.98
C PHE A 319 3.10 0.44 -2.23
N PHE A 320 3.92 0.86 -1.29
CA PHE A 320 4.66 -0.04 -0.41
C PHE A 320 3.74 -0.79 0.55
N VAL A 321 2.81 -0.10 1.20
CA VAL A 321 1.88 -0.73 2.13
C VAL A 321 0.93 -1.69 1.42
N LEU A 322 0.50 -1.36 0.20
CA LEU A 322 -0.32 -2.25 -0.63
C LEU A 322 0.44 -3.51 -1.05
N ALA A 323 1.74 -3.40 -1.36
CA ALA A 323 2.59 -4.56 -1.62
C ALA A 323 2.75 -5.43 -0.36
N VAL A 324 2.92 -4.83 0.83
CA VAL A 324 2.94 -5.56 2.11
C VAL A 324 1.65 -6.36 2.31
N LEU A 325 0.48 -5.79 2.01
CA LEU A 325 -0.79 -6.53 2.08
C LEU A 325 -0.83 -7.73 1.12
N GLY A 326 -0.30 -7.56 -0.10
CA GLY A 326 -0.16 -8.66 -1.05
C GLY A 326 0.76 -9.78 -0.54
N ILE A 327 1.94 -9.42 0.00
CA ILE A 327 2.90 -10.36 0.58
C ILE A 327 2.30 -11.12 1.76
N LEU A 328 1.56 -10.43 2.63
CA LEU A 328 0.88 -11.04 3.77
C LEU A 328 -0.17 -12.06 3.33
N TYR A 329 -0.97 -11.72 2.32
CA TYR A 329 -1.94 -12.66 1.77
C TYR A 329 -1.26 -13.87 1.12
N ALA A 330 -0.17 -13.67 0.39
CA ALA A 330 0.62 -14.75 -0.18
C ALA A 330 1.21 -15.66 0.91
N TRP A 331 1.69 -15.08 2.01
CA TRP A 331 2.22 -15.82 3.15
C TRP A 331 1.14 -16.67 3.84
N ILE A 332 -0.01 -16.08 4.19
CA ILE A 332 -1.08 -16.81 4.90
C ILE A 332 -1.71 -17.89 4.02
N LYS A 333 -1.82 -17.65 2.70
CA LYS A 333 -2.31 -18.63 1.73
C LYS A 333 -1.37 -19.82 1.59
N ARG A 334 -0.08 -19.59 1.58
CA ARG A 334 0.94 -20.62 1.41
C ARG A 334 1.15 -21.48 2.64
N ASN A 335 1.09 -20.92 3.79
CA ASN A 335 1.24 -21.41 5.17
C ASN A 335 1.60 -22.92 5.37
N SER A 336 2.52 -23.43 4.56
CA SER A 336 2.91 -24.84 4.50
C SER A 336 4.30 -25.14 5.08
N GLY A 337 5.03 -24.12 5.52
CA GLY A 337 6.43 -24.26 5.96
C GLY A 337 6.59 -24.32 7.47
N LYS A 338 7.30 -25.31 7.98
CA LYS A 338 7.73 -25.42 9.39
C LYS A 338 8.95 -24.53 9.74
N SER A 339 9.41 -23.70 8.81
CA SER A 339 10.71 -23.05 8.91
C SER A 339 10.59 -21.59 9.36
N TRP A 340 11.36 -21.19 10.35
CA TRP A 340 11.66 -19.81 10.71
C TRP A 340 12.41 -19.06 9.62
N LYS A 341 13.00 -19.75 8.63
CA LYS A 341 13.66 -19.18 7.45
C LYS A 341 12.66 -18.83 6.34
N GLN A 342 11.63 -18.07 6.67
CA GLN A 342 10.63 -17.65 5.68
C GLN A 342 11.09 -16.35 5.01
N LYS A 343 11.29 -16.40 3.70
CA LYS A 343 11.77 -15.26 2.90
C LYS A 343 10.81 -14.07 3.00
N GLU A 344 9.53 -14.36 3.13
CA GLU A 344 8.46 -13.38 3.29
C GLU A 344 8.64 -12.55 4.56
N ILE A 345 9.07 -13.16 5.67
CA ILE A 345 9.31 -12.44 6.95
C ILE A 345 10.47 -11.46 6.80
N PHE A 346 11.57 -11.90 6.17
CA PHE A 346 12.70 -11.01 5.90
C PHE A 346 12.31 -9.85 4.99
N LEU A 347 11.53 -10.12 3.92
CA LEU A 347 11.06 -9.07 3.02
C LEU A 347 10.11 -8.09 3.73
N LEU A 348 9.20 -8.59 4.57
CA LEU A 348 8.34 -7.73 5.40
C LEU A 348 9.16 -6.88 6.38
N GLY A 349 10.21 -7.45 6.96
CA GLY A 349 11.17 -6.71 7.80
C GLY A 349 11.91 -5.61 7.03
N LEU A 350 12.26 -5.86 5.75
CA LEU A 350 12.83 -4.83 4.87
C LEU A 350 11.85 -3.67 4.63
N PHE A 351 10.58 -3.96 4.32
CA PHE A 351 9.56 -2.91 4.18
C PHE A 351 9.38 -2.11 5.47
N LEU A 352 9.30 -2.79 6.62
CA LEU A 352 9.20 -2.12 7.92
C LEU A 352 10.41 -1.24 8.21
N GLY A 353 11.63 -1.69 7.86
CA GLY A 353 12.84 -0.89 7.98
C GLY A 353 12.81 0.36 7.11
N ILE A 354 12.28 0.25 5.87
CA ILE A 354 12.06 1.40 4.99
C ILE A 354 11.04 2.37 5.60
N PHE A 355 9.96 1.89 6.20
CA PHE A 355 8.97 2.75 6.85
C PHE A 355 9.57 3.59 7.99
N LEU A 356 10.55 3.08 8.72
CA LEU A 356 11.23 3.81 9.79
C LEU A 356 11.94 5.10 9.30
N PHE A 357 12.44 5.12 8.06
CA PHE A 357 13.09 6.31 7.51
C PHE A 357 12.27 7.02 6.41
N SER A 358 11.11 6.49 6.04
CA SER A 358 10.17 7.13 5.10
C SER A 358 8.95 7.73 5.80
N ASN A 359 8.27 6.98 6.67
CA ASN A 359 7.15 7.45 7.50
C ASN A 359 6.99 6.54 8.73
N THR A 360 7.49 6.96 9.87
CA THR A 360 7.50 6.17 11.11
C THR A 360 6.09 5.74 11.57
N TRP A 361 5.03 6.50 11.22
CA TRP A 361 3.66 6.11 11.51
C TRP A 361 3.28 4.81 10.79
N ASP A 362 3.69 4.64 9.54
CA ASP A 362 3.42 3.41 8.79
C ASP A 362 4.18 2.21 9.37
N PHE A 363 5.38 2.42 9.92
CA PHE A 363 6.07 1.36 10.66
C PHE A 363 5.21 0.85 11.82
N MET A 364 4.70 1.73 12.68
CA MET A 364 3.91 1.33 13.84
C MET A 364 2.62 0.61 13.43
N ILE A 365 1.90 1.17 12.46
CA ILE A 365 0.64 0.63 11.96
C ILE A 365 0.86 -0.75 11.32
N TYR A 366 1.80 -0.83 10.37
CA TYR A 366 2.01 -2.09 9.63
C TYR A 366 2.76 -3.13 10.43
N TYR A 367 3.53 -2.77 11.44
CA TYR A 367 4.03 -3.74 12.40
C TYR A 367 2.88 -4.47 13.10
N VAL A 368 1.86 -3.74 13.56
CA VAL A 368 0.66 -4.33 14.17
C VAL A 368 -0.13 -5.19 13.17
N VAL A 369 -0.36 -4.70 11.96
CA VAL A 369 -1.08 -5.44 10.90
C VAL A 369 -0.36 -6.73 10.52
N ILE A 370 0.97 -6.68 10.37
CA ILE A 370 1.80 -7.85 10.06
C ILE A 370 1.76 -8.82 11.24
N CYS A 371 2.02 -8.35 12.47
CA CYS A 371 2.01 -9.18 13.67
C CYS A 371 0.65 -9.86 13.88
N GLY A 372 -0.45 -9.14 13.69
CA GLY A 372 -1.81 -9.70 13.74
C GLY A 372 -2.05 -10.78 12.69
N THR A 373 -1.63 -10.52 11.44
CA THR A 373 -1.77 -11.50 10.35
C THR A 373 -0.94 -12.76 10.61
N LEU A 374 0.30 -12.60 11.06
CA LEU A 374 1.17 -13.74 11.43
C LEU A 374 0.58 -14.54 12.59
N PHE A 375 0.05 -13.87 13.61
CA PHE A 375 -0.57 -14.51 14.77
C PHE A 375 -1.76 -15.37 14.35
N PHE A 376 -2.75 -14.80 13.70
CA PHE A 376 -3.94 -15.53 13.27
C PHE A 376 -3.64 -16.59 12.20
N GLY A 377 -2.68 -16.33 11.32
CA GLY A 377 -2.19 -17.30 10.33
C GLY A 377 -1.51 -18.51 10.98
N ASN A 378 -0.66 -18.29 11.98
CA ASN A 378 -0.04 -19.37 12.75
C ASN A 378 -1.08 -20.14 13.57
N LEU A 379 -2.01 -19.47 14.23
CA LEU A 379 -3.11 -20.15 14.94
C LEU A 379 -3.91 -21.04 13.98
N LYS A 380 -4.31 -20.53 12.82
CA LYS A 380 -4.99 -21.35 11.81
C LYS A 380 -4.17 -22.56 11.40
N ARG A 381 -2.88 -22.41 11.24
CA ARG A 381 -1.98 -23.48 10.82
C ARG A 381 -1.88 -24.60 11.85
N TYR A 382 -1.68 -24.27 13.12
CA TYR A 382 -1.48 -25.25 14.17
C TYR A 382 -2.80 -25.79 14.73
N LEU A 383 -3.88 -25.02 14.71
CA LEU A 383 -5.21 -25.42 15.14
C LEU A 383 -6.06 -25.98 14.00
N ASN A 384 -5.45 -26.50 12.92
CA ASN A 384 -6.16 -27.04 11.76
C ASN A 384 -6.63 -28.49 11.99
N SER A 385 -7.12 -28.81 13.18
CA SER A 385 -7.71 -30.10 13.55
C SER A 385 -9.04 -29.89 14.28
N THR A 386 -9.87 -30.93 14.35
CA THR A 386 -11.13 -30.88 15.08
C THR A 386 -10.94 -30.64 16.56
N ASP A 387 -9.84 -31.14 17.13
CA ASP A 387 -9.52 -31.01 18.55
C ASP A 387 -8.48 -29.93 18.78
N MET A 388 -8.84 -28.91 19.55
CA MET A 388 -7.91 -27.87 19.99
C MET A 388 -7.00 -28.42 21.10
N LYS A 389 -5.78 -28.81 20.72
CA LYS A 389 -4.77 -29.21 21.72
C LYS A 389 -4.06 -27.96 22.24
N PRO A 390 -3.92 -27.79 23.57
CA PRO A 390 -3.19 -26.68 24.17
C PRO A 390 -1.73 -26.58 23.68
N SER A 391 -1.08 -27.72 23.37
CA SER A 391 0.25 -27.80 22.77
C SER A 391 0.33 -27.08 21.41
N ASP A 392 -0.69 -27.25 20.56
CA ASP A 392 -0.73 -26.67 19.22
C ASP A 392 -0.94 -25.16 19.30
N MET A 393 -1.79 -24.70 20.21
CA MET A 393 -1.98 -23.28 20.49
C MET A 393 -0.67 -22.63 21.00
N ARG A 394 0.01 -23.25 21.97
CA ARG A 394 1.31 -22.78 22.46
C ARG A 394 2.35 -22.68 21.35
N THR A 395 2.37 -23.68 20.44
CA THR A 395 3.29 -23.69 19.30
C THR A 395 3.00 -22.54 18.33
N GLY A 396 1.72 -22.29 18.02
CA GLY A 396 1.31 -21.16 17.19
C GLY A 396 1.72 -19.81 17.79
N ILE A 397 1.49 -19.60 19.08
CA ILE A 397 1.89 -18.40 19.81
C ILE A 397 3.43 -18.24 19.78
N LYS A 398 4.17 -19.31 20.12
CA LYS A 398 5.65 -19.29 20.12
C LYS A 398 6.21 -18.81 18.77
N TRP A 399 5.74 -19.38 17.67
CA TRP A 399 6.23 -18.97 16.35
C TRP A 399 5.83 -17.55 15.98
N SER A 400 4.67 -17.08 16.41
CA SER A 400 4.28 -15.68 16.22
C SER A 400 5.23 -14.73 16.94
N VAL A 401 5.54 -15.00 18.19
CA VAL A 401 6.48 -14.17 18.98
C VAL A 401 7.87 -14.17 18.36
N VAL A 402 8.38 -15.33 17.92
CA VAL A 402 9.68 -15.41 17.23
C VAL A 402 9.70 -14.55 15.98
N GLN A 403 8.65 -14.64 15.15
CA GLN A 403 8.53 -13.85 13.92
C GLN A 403 8.39 -12.34 14.20
N TRP A 404 7.69 -11.96 15.26
CA TRP A 404 7.58 -10.54 15.66
C TRP A 404 8.93 -9.96 16.05
N ILE A 405 9.74 -10.72 16.82
CA ILE A 405 11.11 -10.31 17.18
C ILE A 405 11.99 -10.23 15.93
N GLU A 406 11.92 -11.23 15.04
CA GLU A 406 12.67 -11.25 13.77
C GLU A 406 12.35 -10.03 12.91
N LEU A 407 11.06 -9.67 12.77
CA LEU A 407 10.61 -8.49 12.04
C LEU A 407 11.19 -7.19 12.63
N LEU A 408 11.09 -7.04 13.97
CA LEU A 408 11.57 -5.85 14.66
C LEU A 408 13.09 -5.70 14.51
N LEU A 409 13.83 -6.78 14.76
CA LEU A 409 15.29 -6.77 14.61
C LEU A 409 15.72 -6.46 13.16
N THR A 410 15.05 -7.08 12.19
CA THR A 410 15.33 -6.82 10.77
C THR A 410 15.05 -5.35 10.44
N ALA A 411 13.91 -4.80 10.87
CA ALA A 411 13.55 -3.42 10.58
C ALA A 411 14.56 -2.42 11.18
N VAL A 412 14.98 -2.64 12.44
CA VAL A 412 15.99 -1.79 13.10
C VAL A 412 17.34 -1.87 12.39
N LEU A 413 17.79 -3.08 12.03
CA LEU A 413 19.05 -3.25 11.30
C LEU A 413 19.04 -2.58 9.92
N ILE A 414 17.93 -2.71 9.19
CA ILE A 414 17.73 -2.10 7.87
C ILE A 414 17.79 -0.57 7.95
N SER A 415 17.21 0.04 8.98
CA SER A 415 17.14 1.49 9.15
C SER A 415 18.29 2.09 9.99
N LEU A 416 19.23 1.28 10.45
CA LEU A 416 20.29 1.70 11.36
C LEU A 416 21.07 2.94 10.90
N PRO A 417 21.52 3.07 9.63
CA PRO A 417 22.23 4.26 9.18
C PRO A 417 21.41 5.55 9.34
N PHE A 418 20.09 5.48 9.17
CA PHE A 418 19.21 6.60 9.41
C PHE A 418 19.17 6.98 10.89
N HIS A 419 18.95 6.01 11.78
CA HIS A 419 18.83 6.26 13.22
C HIS A 419 20.12 6.78 13.88
N LEU A 420 21.28 6.44 13.34
CA LEU A 420 22.56 6.97 13.83
C LEU A 420 22.72 8.47 13.59
N GLN A 421 21.96 9.05 12.66
CA GLN A 421 22.07 10.46 12.28
C GLN A 421 20.82 11.29 12.67
N PHE A 422 19.65 10.64 12.75
CA PHE A 422 18.37 11.28 13.01
C PHE A 422 18.21 11.60 14.50
N LYS A 423 17.88 12.87 14.78
CA LYS A 423 17.52 13.33 16.13
C LYS A 423 16.01 13.59 16.17
N SER A 424 15.27 12.77 16.88
CA SER A 424 13.82 12.99 17.08
C SER A 424 13.58 14.26 17.90
N VAL A 425 12.73 15.14 17.39
CA VAL A 425 12.45 16.45 18.02
C VAL A 425 11.03 16.53 18.58
N MET A 426 10.13 15.59 18.26
CA MET A 426 8.71 15.92 18.16
C MET A 426 7.74 15.09 19.02
N VAL A 427 8.15 14.00 19.68
CA VAL A 427 7.21 13.15 20.43
C VAL A 427 7.32 13.43 21.92
N GLN A 428 6.25 13.98 22.54
CA GLN A 428 6.17 14.31 23.95
C GLN A 428 5.31 13.31 24.77
N GLY A 429 5.03 12.14 24.22
CA GLY A 429 4.25 11.09 24.89
C GLY A 429 2.84 10.93 24.32
N ILE A 430 1.95 10.32 25.13
CA ILE A 430 0.56 10.00 24.74
C ILE A 430 -0.38 10.87 25.58
N GLY A 431 -1.41 11.43 24.93
CA GLY A 431 -2.49 12.16 25.57
C GLY A 431 -3.82 11.37 25.48
N ILE A 432 -4.73 11.67 26.41
CA ILE A 432 -6.09 11.14 26.39
C ILE A 432 -6.99 12.16 25.70
N VAL A 433 -7.83 11.70 24.79
CA VAL A 433 -8.78 12.53 24.05
C VAL A 433 -9.88 13.04 25.00
N LYS A 434 -10.14 14.35 24.93
CA LYS A 434 -11.17 15.01 25.74
C LYS A 434 -12.41 15.39 24.92
N ILE A 435 -12.22 15.70 23.64
CA ILE A 435 -13.29 16.09 22.71
C ILE A 435 -13.41 14.97 21.68
N HIS A 436 -14.60 14.38 21.54
CA HIS A 436 -14.83 13.25 20.66
C HIS A 436 -15.56 13.69 19.40
N THR A 437 -15.39 12.93 18.33
CA THR A 437 -16.10 13.11 17.06
C THR A 437 -17.62 12.97 17.28
N ALA A 438 -18.42 13.91 16.79
CA ALA A 438 -19.86 13.80 16.81
C ALA A 438 -20.33 12.55 16.04
N PHE A 439 -21.30 11.82 16.58
CA PHE A 439 -21.72 10.53 16.02
C PHE A 439 -22.13 10.63 14.54
N TYR A 440 -22.82 11.71 14.13
CA TYR A 440 -23.20 11.89 12.73
C TYR A 440 -21.97 12.11 11.82
N GLN A 441 -20.96 12.86 12.28
CA GLN A 441 -19.71 13.05 11.54
C GLN A 441 -18.97 11.71 11.37
N PHE A 442 -18.90 10.94 12.44
CA PHE A 442 -18.34 9.59 12.40
C PHE A 442 -19.08 8.69 11.40
N CYS A 443 -20.41 8.75 11.36
CA CYS A 443 -21.23 8.02 10.39
C CYS A 443 -20.97 8.48 8.95
N VAL A 444 -20.90 9.78 8.69
CA VAL A 444 -20.61 10.32 7.34
C VAL A 444 -19.27 9.81 6.82
N LEU A 445 -18.27 9.73 7.66
CA LEU A 445 -16.94 9.29 7.25
C LEU A 445 -16.81 7.76 7.15
N TRP A 446 -17.37 7.01 8.10
CA TRP A 446 -17.03 5.62 8.33
C TRP A 446 -18.18 4.61 8.30
N ALA A 447 -19.48 5.07 8.25
CA ALA A 447 -20.61 4.13 8.31
C ALA A 447 -20.58 3.10 7.18
N PHE A 448 -20.24 3.49 5.96
CA PHE A 448 -20.21 2.58 4.80
C PHE A 448 -19.19 1.44 4.98
N PRO A 449 -17.89 1.70 5.17
CA PRO A 449 -16.92 0.62 5.35
C PRO A 449 -17.14 -0.17 6.65
N LEU A 450 -17.57 0.48 7.74
CA LEU A 450 -17.87 -0.20 9.00
C LEU A 450 -19.05 -1.17 8.88
N LEU A 451 -20.12 -0.77 8.21
CA LEU A 451 -21.29 -1.63 8.01
C LEU A 451 -20.91 -2.88 7.22
N ILE A 452 -20.18 -2.71 6.11
CA ILE A 452 -19.78 -3.84 5.25
C ILE A 452 -18.81 -4.77 5.99
N CYS A 453 -17.76 -4.20 6.59
CA CYS A 453 -16.78 -5.01 7.33
C CYS A 453 -17.38 -5.64 8.58
N GLY A 454 -18.24 -4.93 9.30
CA GLY A 454 -18.95 -5.46 10.47
C GLY A 454 -19.85 -6.62 10.11
N LEU A 455 -20.70 -6.47 9.09
CA LEU A 455 -21.56 -7.54 8.59
C LEU A 455 -20.73 -8.74 8.10
N PHE A 456 -19.61 -8.48 7.44
CA PHE A 456 -18.69 -9.52 7.00
C PHE A 456 -18.09 -10.30 8.19
N VAL A 457 -17.55 -9.62 9.19
CA VAL A 457 -16.97 -10.26 10.38
C VAL A 457 -18.03 -11.10 11.09
N VAL A 458 -19.21 -10.52 11.35
CA VAL A 458 -20.33 -11.21 12.02
C VAL A 458 -20.78 -12.43 11.21
N SER A 459 -21.00 -12.28 9.90
CA SER A 459 -21.42 -13.40 9.04
C SER A 459 -20.37 -14.52 8.98
N THR A 460 -19.09 -14.17 8.94
CA THR A 460 -17.98 -15.12 8.96
C THR A 460 -17.93 -15.89 10.29
N LEU A 461 -18.13 -15.21 11.41
CA LEU A 461 -18.17 -15.84 12.73
C LEU A 461 -19.38 -16.77 12.88
N ILE A 462 -20.58 -16.33 12.47
CA ILE A 462 -21.81 -17.13 12.51
C ILE A 462 -21.66 -18.37 11.63
N LYS A 463 -21.19 -18.22 10.40
CA LYS A 463 -20.98 -19.32 9.46
C LYS A 463 -20.03 -20.39 10.03
N ASN A 464 -18.92 -19.95 10.61
CA ASN A 464 -17.94 -20.87 11.18
C ASN A 464 -18.40 -21.47 12.52
N ARG A 465 -19.22 -20.76 13.32
CA ARG A 465 -19.86 -21.28 14.53
C ARG A 465 -20.86 -22.40 14.24
N ASN A 466 -21.66 -22.25 13.19
CA ASN A 466 -22.69 -23.24 12.81
C ASN A 466 -22.10 -24.55 12.30
N PHE A 467 -20.85 -24.55 11.81
CA PHE A 467 -20.13 -25.76 11.39
C PHE A 467 -19.48 -26.52 12.55
N THR A 468 -19.41 -25.93 13.74
CA THR A 468 -18.91 -26.62 14.92
C THR A 468 -20.06 -27.39 15.59
N ASN A 469 -20.22 -28.67 15.24
CA ASN A 469 -21.02 -29.59 16.05
C ASN A 469 -20.57 -29.48 17.51
N LYS A 470 -21.45 -29.74 18.49
CA LYS A 470 -21.25 -29.59 19.94
C LYS A 470 -19.88 -30.07 20.49
N LYS A 471 -19.11 -30.84 19.71
CA LYS A 471 -17.77 -31.35 20.07
C LYS A 471 -16.58 -30.52 19.58
N THR A 472 -16.74 -29.57 18.61
CA THR A 472 -15.60 -28.83 18.06
C THR A 472 -15.79 -27.33 18.20
N ARG A 473 -15.14 -26.73 19.21
CA ARG A 473 -15.11 -25.27 19.44
C ARG A 473 -14.01 -24.54 18.63
N ASN A 474 -13.43 -25.16 17.61
CA ASN A 474 -12.30 -24.59 16.88
C ASN A 474 -12.76 -23.78 15.66
N LEU A 475 -12.83 -22.44 15.81
CA LEU A 475 -13.16 -21.50 14.74
C LEU A 475 -12.16 -21.53 13.57
N PHE A 476 -10.91 -21.91 13.83
CA PHE A 476 -9.85 -21.90 12.83
C PHE A 476 -9.89 -23.10 11.87
N TYR A 477 -10.55 -24.19 12.24
CA TYR A 477 -10.52 -25.45 11.48
C TYR A 477 -11.06 -25.31 10.05
N LYS A 478 -12.19 -24.61 9.87
CA LYS A 478 -12.86 -24.52 8.55
C LYS A 478 -12.86 -23.13 7.92
N ILE A 479 -12.36 -22.10 8.61
CA ILE A 479 -12.34 -20.75 8.07
C ILE A 479 -11.50 -20.69 6.79
N ASN A 480 -12.04 -20.10 5.71
CA ASN A 480 -11.27 -19.87 4.49
C ASN A 480 -10.14 -18.86 4.77
N VAL A 481 -9.00 -19.02 4.10
CA VAL A 481 -7.83 -18.13 4.27
C VAL A 481 -8.18 -16.69 3.89
N SER A 482 -8.94 -16.50 2.81
CA SER A 482 -9.41 -15.19 2.37
C SER A 482 -10.30 -14.53 3.44
N ASP A 483 -11.22 -15.31 4.06
CA ASP A 483 -12.10 -14.81 5.12
C ASP A 483 -11.30 -14.46 6.39
N LEU A 484 -10.35 -15.31 6.79
CA LEU A 484 -9.50 -15.02 7.94
C LEU A 484 -8.69 -13.74 7.74
N TYR A 485 -8.07 -13.59 6.56
CA TYR A 485 -7.30 -12.40 6.23
C TYR A 485 -8.17 -11.14 6.23
N GLY A 486 -9.37 -11.22 5.61
CA GLY A 486 -10.35 -10.15 5.64
C GLY A 486 -10.78 -9.76 7.06
N VAL A 487 -10.99 -10.73 7.95
CA VAL A 487 -11.32 -10.45 9.38
C VAL A 487 -10.17 -9.70 10.06
N VAL A 488 -8.92 -10.13 9.86
CA VAL A 488 -7.75 -9.45 10.44
C VAL A 488 -7.66 -8.01 9.96
N LEU A 489 -7.77 -7.77 8.64
CA LEU A 489 -7.73 -6.42 8.09
C LEU A 489 -8.89 -5.55 8.60
N SER A 490 -10.11 -6.10 8.70
CA SER A 490 -11.27 -5.39 9.26
C SER A 490 -11.02 -4.94 10.70
N LEU A 491 -10.52 -5.84 11.54
CA LEU A 491 -10.25 -5.53 12.94
C LEU A 491 -9.14 -4.48 13.09
N CYS A 492 -8.08 -4.56 12.27
CA CYS A 492 -7.03 -3.55 12.25
C CYS A 492 -7.59 -2.19 11.81
N ALA A 493 -8.37 -2.14 10.72
CA ALA A 493 -8.97 -0.90 10.22
C ALA A 493 -9.92 -0.27 11.24
N MET A 494 -10.79 -1.08 11.88
CA MET A 494 -11.67 -0.61 12.95
C MET A 494 -10.87 -0.05 14.14
N GLY A 495 -9.79 -0.72 14.55
CA GLY A 495 -8.89 -0.23 15.59
C GLY A 495 -8.28 1.12 15.25
N LEU A 496 -7.82 1.29 14.00
CA LEU A 496 -7.20 2.54 13.55
C LEU A 496 -8.15 3.75 13.55
N ILE A 497 -9.44 3.57 13.33
CA ILE A 497 -10.42 4.67 13.43
C ILE A 497 -10.89 4.93 14.87
N LEU A 498 -10.77 3.94 15.77
CA LEU A 498 -11.20 4.08 17.16
C LEU A 498 -10.08 4.62 18.06
N ILE A 499 -8.81 4.31 17.78
CA ILE A 499 -7.68 4.77 18.58
C ILE A 499 -7.66 6.31 18.73
N PRO A 500 -7.82 7.13 17.65
CA PRO A 500 -7.80 8.59 17.77
C PRO A 500 -9.03 9.18 18.46
N GLU A 501 -10.03 8.36 18.81
CA GLU A 501 -11.13 8.73 19.68
C GLU A 501 -10.82 8.50 21.18
N ILE A 502 -9.72 7.81 21.50
CA ILE A 502 -9.35 7.45 22.88
C ILE A 502 -8.05 8.12 23.28
N VAL A 503 -7.03 8.00 22.42
CA VAL A 503 -5.67 8.51 22.67
C VAL A 503 -5.08 9.19 21.45
N TYR A 504 -4.14 10.09 21.69
CA TYR A 504 -3.36 10.75 20.63
C TYR A 504 -1.88 10.85 21.02
N VAL A 505 -1.02 10.95 20.04
CA VAL A 505 0.41 11.23 20.23
C VAL A 505 0.58 12.74 20.35
N ARG A 506 1.20 13.19 21.45
CA ARG A 506 1.49 14.62 21.69
C ARG A 506 2.56 15.10 20.74
N ASP A 507 2.28 16.18 20.05
CA ASP A 507 3.18 16.83 19.12
C ASP A 507 3.10 18.35 19.21
N ILE A 508 3.68 19.07 18.24
CA ILE A 508 3.69 20.54 18.22
C ILE A 508 2.29 21.17 18.16
N TYR A 509 1.28 20.43 17.71
CA TYR A 509 -0.10 20.91 17.59
C TYR A 509 -0.94 20.66 18.86
N GLU A 510 -0.37 20.15 19.95
CA GLU A 510 -1.11 19.77 21.16
C GLU A 510 -2.01 20.89 21.71
N LYS A 511 -1.62 22.15 21.55
CA LYS A 511 -2.39 23.30 22.07
C LYS A 511 -3.57 23.70 21.18
N THR A 512 -3.52 23.41 19.90
CA THR A 512 -4.50 23.91 18.90
C THR A 512 -5.34 22.78 18.32
N ALA A 513 -4.75 21.64 18.04
CA ALA A 513 -5.38 20.50 17.38
C ALA A 513 -4.75 19.16 17.85
N PRO A 514 -4.95 18.77 19.14
CA PRO A 514 -4.15 17.75 19.81
C PRO A 514 -4.17 16.38 19.12
N ARG A 515 -5.29 15.98 18.52
CA ARG A 515 -5.42 14.66 17.86
C ARG A 515 -5.33 14.70 16.33
N ALA A 516 -5.10 15.87 15.73
CA ALA A 516 -5.13 16.03 14.28
C ALA A 516 -4.17 15.09 13.53
N ASN A 517 -2.90 15.07 13.91
CA ASN A 517 -1.90 14.18 13.29
C ASN A 517 -2.18 12.70 13.56
N THR A 518 -2.58 12.34 14.76
CA THR A 518 -2.92 10.95 15.09
C THR A 518 -4.11 10.49 14.27
N MET A 519 -5.17 11.29 14.21
CA MET A 519 -6.33 10.98 13.38
C MET A 519 -5.94 10.85 11.91
N PHE A 520 -5.23 11.83 11.36
CA PHE A 520 -4.79 11.82 9.98
C PHE A 520 -4.04 10.54 9.62
N LYS A 521 -2.98 10.22 10.35
CA LYS A 521 -2.11 9.09 10.01
C LYS A 521 -2.81 7.74 10.16
N LEU A 522 -3.62 7.56 11.21
CA LEU A 522 -4.32 6.31 11.45
C LEU A 522 -5.51 6.11 10.50
N THR A 523 -6.33 7.14 10.28
CA THR A 523 -7.51 7.02 9.42
C THR A 523 -7.15 6.88 7.95
N TYR A 524 -6.04 7.46 7.49
CA TYR A 524 -5.52 7.26 6.14
C TYR A 524 -5.22 5.79 5.87
N GLN A 525 -4.57 5.11 6.79
CA GLN A 525 -4.25 3.68 6.66
C GLN A 525 -5.49 2.80 6.88
N ALA A 526 -6.41 3.20 7.76
CA ALA A 526 -7.71 2.52 7.91
C ALA A 526 -8.47 2.48 6.58
N TYR A 527 -8.49 3.58 5.84
CA TYR A 527 -9.13 3.65 4.52
C TYR A 527 -8.53 2.64 3.55
N ILE A 528 -7.20 2.52 3.50
CA ILE A 528 -6.50 1.54 2.67
C ILE A 528 -6.84 0.11 3.08
N LEU A 529 -6.92 -0.18 4.38
CA LEU A 529 -7.22 -1.53 4.87
C LEU A 529 -8.68 -1.94 4.66
N PHE A 530 -9.63 -1.00 4.71
CA PHE A 530 -11.05 -1.28 4.44
C PHE A 530 -11.31 -1.68 2.98
N ALA A 531 -10.57 -1.14 2.03
CA ALA A 531 -10.82 -1.34 0.61
C ALA A 531 -10.79 -2.82 0.17
N PRO A 532 -9.74 -3.62 0.46
CA PRO A 532 -9.71 -5.03 0.06
C PRO A 532 -10.85 -5.84 0.68
N VAL A 533 -11.26 -5.51 1.91
CA VAL A 533 -12.30 -6.23 2.63
C VAL A 533 -13.68 -5.90 2.07
N SER A 534 -14.00 -4.61 1.97
CA SER A 534 -15.33 -4.15 1.52
C SER A 534 -15.71 -4.74 0.17
N TYR A 535 -14.78 -4.75 -0.78
CA TYR A 535 -15.09 -5.17 -2.15
C TYR A 535 -14.95 -6.67 -2.39
N THR A 536 -14.19 -7.39 -1.57
CA THR A 536 -14.24 -8.87 -1.55
C THR A 536 -15.62 -9.37 -1.11
N HIS A 537 -16.37 -8.58 -0.34
CA HIS A 537 -17.63 -9.04 0.27
C HIS A 537 -18.88 -8.40 -0.31
N LEU A 538 -18.83 -7.20 -0.87
CA LEU A 538 -19.94 -6.60 -1.63
C LEU A 538 -20.31 -7.40 -2.87
N THR A 539 -19.34 -8.02 -3.52
CA THR A 539 -19.57 -8.80 -4.74
C THR A 539 -20.19 -10.18 -4.47
N LEU A 540 -20.20 -10.66 -3.23
CA LEU A 540 -20.66 -12.02 -2.89
C LEU A 540 -22.16 -12.14 -2.58
N PRO A 541 -22.82 -11.25 -1.80
CA PRO A 541 -24.25 -11.37 -1.51
C PRO A 541 -25.14 -11.12 -2.72
N THR A 542 -24.76 -10.22 -3.60
CA THR A 542 -25.53 -9.86 -4.80
C THR A 542 -25.52 -10.93 -5.89
N ILE A 543 -24.60 -11.87 -5.84
CA ILE A 543 -24.37 -12.85 -6.92
C ILE A 543 -24.71 -14.29 -6.49
N CYS A 544 -24.73 -14.58 -5.18
CA CYS A 544 -25.14 -15.89 -4.66
C CYS A 544 -26.67 -16.04 -4.55
N SER A 545 -27.44 -15.00 -4.83
CA SER A 545 -28.91 -15.03 -4.90
C SER A 545 -29.46 -15.18 -6.34
N VAL A 546 -28.62 -15.37 -7.33
CA VAL A 546 -28.93 -15.75 -8.70
C VAL A 546 -28.15 -17.07 -8.99
#